data_f8b9c351750752e9c17c0091711493e2
#
_entry.id   f8b9c351750752e9c17c0091711493e2
#
_cell.length_a   1.000
_cell.length_b   1.000
_cell.length_c   1.000
_cell.angle_alpha   90.00
_cell.angle_beta   90.00
_cell.angle_gamma   90.00
#
_symmetry.space_group_name_H-M   'P 1'
#
loop_
_entity.id
_entity.type
_entity.pdbx_description
1 polymer ?
#
loop_
_entity_poly.entity_id
_entity_poly.type
_entity_poly.pdbx_seq_one_letter_code
_entity_poly.pdbx_strand_id
1 'polypeptide(L)'
;MEGQENGLHLQDLVKITGWTEREVRQQIHIERRHHTPILSNNRDGYYLPSSPQERNYCVRSLRHRAQEILAVAEAIEENEEDIKGEE
;
A
#
# COMPACT_ATOMS: atom_id res chain seq x y z
N MET A 1 -3.57 -17.07 5.52
CA MET A 1 -3.29 -15.76 4.95
C MET A 1 -3.45 -15.69 3.43
N GLU A 2 -3.57 -16.81 2.78
CA GLU A 2 -3.88 -16.83 1.35
C GLU A 2 -5.35 -16.48 1.12
N GLY A 3 -5.57 -15.58 0.16
CA GLY A 3 -6.89 -15.11 -0.19
C GLY A 3 -7.36 -13.99 0.71
N GLN A 4 -8.17 -13.11 0.13
CA GLN A 4 -8.70 -11.91 0.80
C GLN A 4 -9.48 -12.25 2.07
N GLU A 5 -10.24 -13.33 2.05
CA GLU A 5 -11.04 -13.77 3.19
C GLU A 5 -10.22 -14.25 4.39
N ASN A 6 -8.93 -14.55 4.17
CA ASN A 6 -8.03 -15.01 5.21
C ASN A 6 -7.00 -13.95 5.59
N GLY A 7 -7.31 -12.68 5.32
CA GLY A 7 -6.43 -11.57 5.64
C GLY A 7 -6.24 -11.36 7.13
N LEU A 8 -5.08 -10.82 7.49
CA LEU A 8 -4.75 -10.49 8.87
C LEU A 8 -4.54 -8.99 8.98
N HIS A 9 -5.16 -8.37 9.98
CA HIS A 9 -4.97 -6.95 10.24
C HIS A 9 -3.65 -6.72 10.97
N LEU A 10 -3.18 -5.48 10.93
CA LEU A 10 -1.93 -5.12 11.58
C LEU A 10 -1.88 -5.53 13.05
N GLN A 11 -2.99 -5.33 13.78
CA GLN A 11 -3.05 -5.69 15.19
C GLN A 11 -2.91 -7.19 15.43
N ASP A 12 -3.43 -7.99 14.52
CA ASP A 12 -3.29 -9.46 14.59
C ASP A 12 -1.82 -9.84 14.41
N LEU A 13 -1.14 -9.20 13.46
CA LEU A 13 0.28 -9.45 13.21
C LEU A 13 1.15 -9.03 14.39
N VAL A 14 0.81 -7.91 15.03
CA VAL A 14 1.50 -7.46 16.25
C VAL A 14 1.37 -8.50 17.35
N LYS A 15 0.18 -9.06 17.55
CA LYS A 15 -0.06 -10.10 18.57
C LYS A 15 0.70 -11.39 18.28
N ILE A 16 0.69 -11.81 17.02
CA ILE A 16 1.34 -13.07 16.62
C ILE A 16 2.86 -12.96 16.72
N THR A 17 3.44 -11.84 16.27
CA THR A 17 4.89 -11.67 16.21
C THR A 17 5.49 -11.15 17.52
N GLY A 18 4.71 -10.41 18.29
CA GLY A 18 5.23 -9.69 19.44
C GLY A 18 6.01 -8.44 19.07
N TRP A 19 5.99 -8.06 17.79
CA TRP A 19 6.67 -6.87 17.28
C TRP A 19 5.78 -5.64 17.44
N THR A 20 6.40 -4.45 17.34
CA THR A 20 5.65 -3.19 17.29
C THR A 20 4.99 -3.03 15.93
N GLU A 21 4.00 -2.14 15.84
CA GLU A 21 3.35 -1.83 14.56
C GLU A 21 4.36 -1.37 13.52
N ARG A 22 5.31 -0.54 13.95
CA ARG A 22 6.36 -0.02 13.05
C ARG A 22 7.21 -1.15 12.48
N GLU A 23 7.62 -2.08 13.34
CA GLU A 23 8.44 -3.22 12.92
C GLU A 23 7.68 -4.12 11.93
N VAL A 24 6.40 -4.37 12.18
CA VAL A 24 5.58 -5.16 11.27
C VAL A 24 5.46 -4.46 9.91
N ARG A 25 5.18 -3.16 9.89
CA ARG A 25 5.06 -2.40 8.65
C ARG A 25 6.37 -2.39 7.87
N GLN A 26 7.50 -2.23 8.56
CA GLN A 26 8.81 -2.27 7.92
C GLN A 26 9.07 -3.63 7.29
N GLN A 27 8.74 -4.70 8.01
CA GLN A 27 8.95 -6.05 7.49
C GLN A 27 8.09 -6.31 6.25
N ILE A 28 6.83 -5.87 6.26
CA ILE A 28 5.96 -6.00 5.10
C ILE A 28 6.55 -5.25 3.90
N HIS A 29 7.07 -4.07 4.13
CA HIS A 29 7.70 -3.27 3.07
C HIS A 29 8.92 -3.99 2.49
N ILE A 30 9.76 -4.55 3.35
CA ILE A 30 10.93 -5.31 2.93
C ILE A 30 10.51 -6.54 2.11
N GLU A 31 9.52 -7.28 2.59
CA GLU A 31 9.02 -8.47 1.89
C GLU A 31 8.47 -8.11 0.51
N ARG A 32 7.73 -7.02 0.39
CA ARG A 32 7.20 -6.54 -0.90
C ARG A 32 8.32 -6.18 -1.87
N ARG A 33 9.39 -5.58 -1.37
CA ARG A 33 10.55 -5.23 -2.21
C ARG A 33 11.31 -6.45 -2.69
N HIS A 34 11.19 -7.56 -1.97
CA HIS A 34 11.79 -8.84 -2.36
C HIS A 34 10.80 -9.72 -3.12
N HIS A 35 9.78 -9.10 -3.71
CA HIS A 35 8.80 -9.74 -4.59
C HIS A 35 7.80 -10.67 -3.90
N THR A 36 7.68 -10.59 -2.58
CA THR A 36 6.60 -11.29 -1.88
C THR A 36 5.29 -10.52 -2.13
N PRO A 37 4.28 -11.15 -2.73
CA PRO A 37 3.07 -10.44 -3.15
C PRO A 37 2.08 -10.26 -2.01
N ILE A 38 2.45 -9.45 -1.02
CA ILE A 38 1.56 -9.13 0.11
C ILE A 38 0.58 -8.04 -0.32
N LEU A 39 -0.70 -8.38 -0.36
CA LEU A 39 -1.77 -7.47 -0.72
C LEU A 39 -2.40 -6.91 0.56
N SER A 40 -3.12 -5.82 0.43
CA SER A 40 -3.83 -5.24 1.58
C SER A 40 -5.01 -4.41 1.14
N ASN A 41 -6.01 -4.36 2.01
CA ASN A 41 -7.11 -3.41 1.88
C ASN A 41 -7.60 -3.05 3.29
N ASN A 42 -8.49 -2.06 3.38
CA ASN A 42 -8.97 -1.56 4.68
C ASN A 42 -9.87 -2.56 5.39
N ARG A 43 -10.53 -3.42 4.63
CA ARG A 43 -11.51 -4.37 5.17
C ARG A 43 -10.86 -5.63 5.72
N ASP A 44 -9.94 -6.22 4.94
CA ASP A 44 -9.43 -7.55 5.21
C ASP A 44 -8.01 -7.59 5.77
N GLY A 45 -7.31 -6.43 5.76
CA GLY A 45 -5.94 -6.36 6.21
C GLY A 45 -4.96 -6.86 5.18
N TYR A 46 -3.93 -7.57 5.62
CA TYR A 46 -2.87 -8.10 4.77
C TYR A 46 -3.14 -9.54 4.39
N TYR A 47 -2.91 -9.91 3.14
CA TYR A 47 -3.14 -11.27 2.66
C TYR A 47 -2.27 -11.55 1.44
N LEU A 48 -2.08 -12.84 1.14
CA LEU A 48 -1.43 -13.27 -0.09
C LEU A 48 -2.51 -13.57 -1.14
N PRO A 49 -2.23 -13.34 -2.43
CA PRO A 49 -3.23 -13.60 -3.45
C PRO A 49 -3.52 -15.10 -3.57
N SER A 50 -4.79 -15.43 -3.70
CA SER A 50 -5.22 -16.81 -3.94
C SER A 50 -5.41 -17.10 -5.42
N SER A 51 -5.35 -16.06 -6.27
CA SER A 51 -5.54 -16.19 -7.70
C SER A 51 -4.81 -15.07 -8.44
N PRO A 52 -4.49 -15.28 -9.74
CA PRO A 52 -3.93 -14.22 -10.57
C PRO A 52 -4.85 -13.00 -10.68
N GLN A 53 -6.15 -13.22 -10.68
CA GLN A 53 -7.14 -12.13 -10.78
C GLN A 53 -7.08 -11.23 -9.54
N GLU A 54 -6.98 -11.83 -8.36
CA GLU A 54 -6.88 -11.10 -7.11
C GLU A 54 -5.62 -10.24 -7.08
N ARG A 55 -4.49 -10.81 -7.49
CA ARG A 55 -3.23 -10.10 -7.60
C ARG A 55 -3.33 -8.95 -8.59
N ASN A 56 -3.86 -9.20 -9.78
CA ASN A 56 -3.96 -8.20 -10.83
C ASN A 56 -4.86 -7.04 -10.44
N TYR A 57 -5.93 -7.32 -9.73
CA TYR A 57 -6.83 -6.29 -9.21
C TYR A 57 -6.08 -5.34 -8.27
N CYS A 58 -5.31 -5.89 -7.35
CA CYS A 58 -4.55 -5.10 -6.39
C CYS A 58 -3.49 -4.25 -7.09
N VAL A 59 -2.75 -4.83 -8.04
CA VAL A 59 -1.74 -4.10 -8.81
C VAL A 59 -2.36 -2.93 -9.56
N ARG A 60 -3.52 -3.16 -10.19
CA ARG A 60 -4.23 -2.12 -10.92
C ARG A 60 -4.65 -0.98 -10.00
N SER A 61 -5.16 -1.32 -8.82
CA SER A 61 -5.58 -0.33 -7.82
C SER A 61 -4.39 0.51 -7.34
N LEU A 62 -3.25 -0.12 -7.11
CA LEU A 62 -2.05 0.59 -6.68
C LEU A 62 -1.53 1.52 -7.76
N ARG A 63 -1.53 1.08 -9.02
CA ARG A 63 -1.11 1.92 -10.14
C ARG A 63 -2.04 3.11 -10.32
N HIS A 64 -3.33 2.89 -10.21
CA HIS A 64 -4.30 3.98 -10.30
C HIS A 64 -4.05 5.02 -9.21
N ARG A 65 -3.83 4.57 -7.98
CA ARG A 65 -3.56 5.45 -6.85
C ARG A 65 -2.27 6.24 -7.05
N ALA A 66 -1.23 5.59 -7.58
CA ALA A 66 0.04 6.25 -7.89
C ALA A 66 -0.14 7.34 -8.95
N GLN A 67 -0.93 7.07 -9.97
CA GLN A 67 -1.23 8.05 -11.02
C GLN A 67 -1.99 9.25 -10.46
N GLU A 68 -2.91 9.02 -9.54
CA GLU A 68 -3.65 10.10 -8.87
C GLU A 68 -2.71 10.97 -8.05
N ILE A 69 -1.78 10.36 -7.33
CA ILE A 69 -0.79 11.07 -6.53
C ILE A 69 0.13 11.91 -7.42
N LEU A 70 0.57 11.35 -8.54
CA LEU A 70 1.39 12.08 -9.51
C LEU A 70 0.64 13.28 -10.10
N ALA A 71 -0.64 13.09 -10.39
CA ALA A 71 -1.47 14.18 -10.93
C ALA A 71 -1.57 15.34 -9.94
N VAL A 72 -1.69 15.04 -8.66
CA VAL A 72 -1.71 16.08 -7.61
C VAL A 72 -0.38 16.82 -7.56
N ALA A 73 0.73 16.08 -7.61
CA ALA A 73 2.07 16.69 -7.60
C ALA A 73 2.26 17.64 -8.80
N GLU A 74 1.84 17.20 -9.98
CA GLU A 74 1.93 18.01 -11.19
C GLU A 74 1.07 19.27 -11.09
N ALA A 75 -0.13 19.14 -10.54
CA ALA A 75 -1.01 20.28 -10.34
C ALA A 75 -0.39 21.31 -9.40
N ILE A 76 0.27 20.86 -8.34
CA ILE A 76 0.96 21.74 -7.41
C ILE A 76 2.13 22.44 -8.09
N GLU A 77 2.89 21.73 -8.90
CA GLU A 77 4.00 22.30 -9.65
C GLU A 77 3.54 23.41 -10.61
N GLU A 78 2.41 23.21 -11.27
CA GLU A 78 1.84 24.19 -12.19
C GLU A 78 1.47 25.50 -11.49
N ASN A 79 1.19 25.46 -10.20
CA ASN A 79 0.85 26.63 -9.40
C ASN A 79 2.05 27.27 -8.73
N GLU A 80 3.26 26.80 -9.02
CA GLU A 80 4.49 27.33 -8.43
C GLU A 80 4.67 28.81 -8.71
N GLU A 81 4.33 29.27 -9.91
CA GLU A 81 4.48 30.67 -10.29
C GLU A 81 3.63 31.62 -9.45
N ASP A 82 2.45 31.17 -9.03
CA ASP A 82 1.59 31.98 -8.18
C ASP A 82 2.22 32.20 -6.82
N ILE A 83 2.88 31.21 -6.29
CA ILE A 83 3.60 31.30 -5.02
C ILE A 83 4.80 32.24 -5.13
N LYS A 84 5.55 32.12 -6.24
CA LYS A 84 6.70 32.99 -6.49
C LYS A 84 6.29 34.45 -6.65
N GLY A 85 5.13 34.66 -7.22
CA GLY A 85 4.61 36.02 -7.41
C GLY A 85 4.32 36.73 -6.11
N GLU A 86 4.14 36.01 -5.03
CA GLU A 86 3.87 36.56 -3.70
C GLU A 86 5.13 36.97 -2.95
N GLU A 87 6.25 36.46 -3.38
CA GLU A 87 7.54 36.79 -2.78
C GLU A 87 8.03 38.15 -3.28
#